data_d65ce32f829cc95aa4945e58e43fdfad
#
_entry.id   d65ce32f829cc95aa4945e58e43fdfad
#
_cell.length_a   1.000
_cell.length_b   1.000
_cell.length_c   1.000
_cell.angle_alpha   90.00
_cell.angle_beta   90.00
_cell.angle_gamma   90.00
#
_symmetry.space_group_name_H-M   'P 1'
#
loop_
_entity.id
_entity.type
_entity.pdbx_description
1 polymer ?
#
loop_
_entity_poly.entity_id
_entity_poly.type
_entity_poly.pdbx_seq_one_letter_code
_entity_poly.pdbx_strand_id
1 'polypeptide(L)'
;QGNDQVVTLYDVEPGIYYVAAYTYQNTKEFTIVSQFTYQPENVEPEDAIELTPGIEYGPLSGYDGLLQYFKVNVPVGTERLEVDLAKGFGEASLFMKIEQAPTTSDFTYLSSSPGAGDKIGFNDPTPGMWYILLETEQVFGSVMITASFEDRYVWSYDGTPIEMFNGEE
;
A
#
# COMPACT_ATOMS: atom_id res chain seq x y z
N GLN A 1 7.04 20.60 -39.58
CA GLN A 1 7.52 19.80 -38.43
C GLN A 1 7.31 20.68 -37.19
N GLY A 2 6.41 20.26 -36.31
CA GLY A 2 6.26 20.88 -34.99
C GLY A 2 7.49 20.56 -34.18
N ASN A 3 8.01 21.55 -33.44
CA ASN A 3 9.03 21.32 -32.45
C ASN A 3 8.33 21.23 -31.07
N ASP A 4 8.21 20.03 -30.56
CA ASP A 4 7.79 19.83 -29.18
C ASP A 4 8.89 20.34 -28.25
N GLN A 5 8.51 21.19 -27.32
CA GLN A 5 9.39 21.69 -26.28
C GLN A 5 8.94 21.08 -24.95
N VAL A 6 9.88 20.50 -24.22
CA VAL A 6 9.62 19.92 -22.90
C VAL A 6 10.47 20.65 -21.88
N VAL A 7 9.83 21.10 -20.82
CA VAL A 7 10.51 21.61 -19.62
C VAL A 7 10.17 20.64 -18.48
N THR A 8 11.20 20.05 -17.90
CA THR A 8 11.07 19.16 -16.75
C THR A 8 11.69 19.83 -15.54
N LEU A 9 10.94 19.91 -14.47
CA LEU A 9 11.40 20.36 -13.16
C LEU A 9 11.44 19.16 -12.22
N TYR A 10 12.49 19.02 -11.45
CA TYR A 10 12.67 17.99 -10.43
C TYR A 10 12.60 18.65 -9.05
N ASP A 11 12.21 17.90 -8.04
CA ASP A 11 12.15 18.34 -6.63
C ASP A 11 11.44 19.68 -6.45
N VAL A 12 10.27 19.79 -7.07
CA VAL A 12 9.50 21.04 -7.07
C VAL A 12 8.81 21.22 -5.72
N GLU A 13 9.02 22.38 -5.11
CA GLU A 13 8.32 22.76 -3.89
C GLU A 13 6.81 22.92 -4.14
N PRO A 14 5.98 22.61 -3.14
CA PRO A 14 4.53 22.86 -3.25
C PRO A 14 4.22 24.32 -3.54
N GLY A 15 3.42 24.58 -4.59
CA GLY A 15 3.11 25.95 -4.98
C GLY A 15 2.40 26.07 -6.32
N ILE A 16 2.22 27.29 -6.76
CA ILE A 16 1.64 27.61 -8.05
C ILE A 16 2.76 27.93 -9.04
N TYR A 17 2.81 27.18 -10.12
CA TYR A 17 3.78 27.34 -11.17
C TYR A 17 3.11 27.96 -12.41
N TYR A 18 3.76 28.98 -12.97
CA TYR A 18 3.27 29.65 -14.16
C TYR A 18 4.07 29.20 -15.37
N VAL A 19 3.38 28.84 -16.43
CA VAL A 19 3.97 28.46 -17.71
C VAL A 19 3.69 29.57 -18.73
N ALA A 20 4.73 30.09 -19.36
CA ALA A 20 4.60 31.06 -20.45
C ALA A 20 5.15 30.45 -21.73
N ALA A 21 4.34 30.48 -22.79
CA ALA A 21 4.77 30.10 -24.11
C ALA A 21 5.02 31.37 -24.94
N TYR A 22 6.19 31.42 -25.59
CA TYR A 22 6.56 32.52 -26.43
C TYR A 22 6.80 32.02 -27.88
N THR A 23 6.13 32.65 -28.85
CA THR A 23 6.25 32.28 -30.26
C THR A 23 6.96 33.38 -31.04
N TYR A 24 7.94 33.02 -31.86
CA TYR A 24 8.69 33.93 -32.73
C TYR A 24 8.05 34.19 -34.10
N GLN A 25 7.05 33.37 -34.46
CA GLN A 25 6.33 33.48 -35.73
C GLN A 25 4.83 33.26 -35.46
N ASN A 26 4.01 33.64 -36.45
CA ASN A 26 2.57 33.41 -36.37
C ASN A 26 2.27 31.91 -36.28
N THR A 27 1.89 31.47 -35.11
CA THR A 27 1.49 30.09 -34.81
C THR A 27 -0.03 30.03 -34.78
N LYS A 28 -0.61 29.09 -35.55
CA LYS A 28 -2.08 28.97 -35.61
C LYS A 28 -2.66 28.31 -34.38
N GLU A 29 -2.02 27.26 -33.88
CA GLU A 29 -2.45 26.50 -32.71
C GLU A 29 -1.23 25.90 -32.02
N PHE A 30 -1.28 25.83 -30.69
CA PHE A 30 -0.37 25.06 -29.88
C PHE A 30 -1.11 24.51 -28.64
N THR A 31 -0.64 23.40 -28.13
CA THR A 31 -1.19 22.77 -26.94
C THR A 31 -0.14 22.81 -25.85
N ILE A 32 -0.54 23.21 -24.64
CA ILE A 32 0.28 23.07 -23.43
C ILE A 32 -0.30 21.93 -22.62
N VAL A 33 0.54 20.94 -22.32
CA VAL A 33 0.21 19.83 -21.42
C VAL A 33 1.10 19.93 -20.20
N SER A 34 0.52 19.97 -19.01
CA SER A 34 1.22 19.83 -17.74
C SER A 34 0.98 18.43 -17.19
N GLN A 35 2.04 17.80 -16.73
CA GLN A 35 1.99 16.51 -16.07
C GLN A 35 2.77 16.61 -14.76
N PHE A 36 2.17 16.12 -13.70
CA PHE A 36 2.82 15.99 -12.41
C PHE A 36 3.04 14.51 -12.10
N THR A 37 4.23 14.18 -11.66
CA THR A 37 4.50 12.90 -11.03
C THR A 37 4.62 13.16 -9.53
N TYR A 38 3.65 12.67 -8.76
CA TYR A 38 3.74 12.67 -7.32
C TYR A 38 4.70 11.55 -6.90
N GLN A 39 5.72 11.90 -6.13
CA GLN A 39 6.54 10.91 -5.44
C GLN A 39 6.05 10.82 -4.01
N PRO A 40 5.49 9.68 -3.59
CA PRO A 40 5.10 9.50 -2.21
C PRO A 40 6.35 9.54 -1.32
N GLU A 41 6.20 10.07 -0.11
CA GLU A 41 7.23 10.04 0.91
C GLU A 41 7.17 8.72 1.69
N ASN A 42 8.27 8.39 2.38
CA ASN A 42 8.26 7.28 3.33
C ASN A 42 7.18 7.52 4.38
N VAL A 43 6.49 6.46 4.75
CA VAL A 43 5.63 6.45 5.93
C VAL A 43 6.43 5.79 7.05
N GLU A 44 6.76 6.55 8.08
CA GLU A 44 7.55 6.05 9.20
C GLU A 44 6.72 5.09 10.09
N PRO A 45 7.36 4.20 10.86
CA PRO A 45 6.65 3.22 11.70
C PRO A 45 5.66 3.84 12.70
N GLU A 46 5.97 5.00 13.26
CA GLU A 46 5.11 5.74 14.19
C GLU A 46 3.84 6.27 13.53
N ASP A 47 3.93 6.60 12.23
CA ASP A 47 2.84 7.11 11.40
C ASP A 47 2.14 6.00 10.59
N ALA A 48 2.42 4.72 10.92
CA ALA A 48 1.86 3.57 10.21
C ALA A 48 0.35 3.68 10.02
N ILE A 49 -0.09 3.54 8.77
CA ILE A 49 -1.48 3.67 8.36
C ILE A 49 -2.28 2.46 8.87
N GLU A 50 -3.35 2.72 9.61
CA GLU A 50 -4.20 1.64 10.12
C GLU A 50 -5.16 1.15 9.02
N LEU A 51 -5.05 -0.14 8.70
CA LEU A 51 -5.92 -0.79 7.72
C LEU A 51 -7.24 -1.19 8.39
N THR A 52 -8.35 -0.92 7.70
CA THR A 52 -9.66 -1.45 8.09
C THR A 52 -9.81 -2.85 7.48
N PRO A 53 -10.03 -3.90 8.30
CA PRO A 53 -10.14 -5.27 7.80
C PRO A 53 -11.19 -5.42 6.70
N GLY A 54 -10.84 -6.11 5.63
CA GLY A 54 -11.69 -6.34 4.46
C GLY A 54 -11.88 -5.15 3.52
N ILE A 55 -11.28 -4.00 3.81
CA ILE A 55 -11.36 -2.79 2.97
C ILE A 55 -10.03 -2.56 2.26
N GLU A 56 -10.09 -2.42 0.94
CA GLU A 56 -8.91 -2.05 0.13
C GLU A 56 -8.45 -0.63 0.48
N TYR A 57 -7.16 -0.47 0.72
CA TYR A 57 -6.51 0.84 0.88
C TYR A 57 -5.60 1.11 -0.32
N GLY A 58 -5.66 2.32 -0.85
CA GLY A 58 -4.86 2.76 -2.00
C GLY A 58 -5.67 3.71 -2.92
N PRO A 59 -5.28 3.92 -4.18
CA PRO A 59 -4.16 3.26 -4.87
C PRO A 59 -2.79 3.72 -4.34
N LEU A 60 -1.91 2.77 -4.09
CA LEU A 60 -0.53 2.98 -3.69
C LEU A 60 0.37 3.14 -4.91
N SER A 61 1.42 3.91 -4.75
CA SER A 61 2.51 4.05 -5.72
C SER A 61 3.83 4.24 -4.99
N GLY A 62 4.93 3.92 -5.65
CA GLY A 62 6.24 4.04 -5.07
C GLY A 62 7.36 4.02 -6.09
N TYR A 63 8.52 4.46 -5.66
CA TYR A 63 9.79 4.38 -6.37
C TYR A 63 10.73 3.43 -5.62
N ASP A 64 11.77 2.98 -6.26
CA ASP A 64 12.78 2.09 -5.68
C ASP A 64 13.30 2.60 -4.32
N GLY A 65 13.22 1.73 -3.31
CA GLY A 65 13.62 2.02 -1.94
C GLY A 65 12.60 2.77 -1.09
N LEU A 66 11.39 3.07 -1.59
CA LEU A 66 10.33 3.66 -0.78
C LEU A 66 9.82 2.65 0.26
N LEU A 67 9.69 3.11 1.51
CA LEU A 67 9.14 2.34 2.62
C LEU A 67 7.79 2.90 3.05
N GLN A 68 6.78 2.05 3.14
CA GLN A 68 5.45 2.43 3.60
C GLN A 68 4.99 1.47 4.70
N TYR A 69 4.68 2.03 5.89
CA TYR A 69 4.24 1.24 7.02
C TYR A 69 2.72 1.27 7.18
N PHE A 70 2.17 0.10 7.42
CA PHE A 70 0.77 -0.11 7.75
C PHE A 70 0.67 -0.91 9.04
N LYS A 71 -0.52 -0.92 9.64
CA LYS A 71 -0.81 -1.73 10.83
C LYS A 71 -2.25 -2.22 10.79
N VAL A 72 -2.50 -3.34 11.46
CA VAL A 72 -3.83 -3.90 11.64
C VAL A 72 -3.92 -4.55 13.02
N ASN A 73 -5.01 -4.30 13.74
CA ASN A 73 -5.25 -4.95 15.03
C ASN A 73 -6.01 -6.26 14.83
N VAL A 74 -5.39 -7.37 15.23
CA VAL A 74 -5.94 -8.73 15.10
C VAL A 74 -6.70 -9.08 16.38
N PRO A 75 -8.02 -9.34 16.29
CA PRO A 75 -8.82 -9.73 17.44
C PRO A 75 -8.46 -11.11 18.00
N VAL A 76 -8.84 -11.35 19.25
CA VAL A 76 -8.81 -12.70 19.83
C VAL A 76 -9.81 -13.59 19.09
N GLY A 77 -9.43 -14.81 18.75
CA GLY A 77 -10.28 -15.77 18.05
C GLY A 77 -10.21 -15.72 16.53
N THR A 78 -9.38 -14.86 15.96
CA THR A 78 -9.10 -14.87 14.52
C THR A 78 -8.47 -16.20 14.12
N GLU A 79 -9.05 -16.90 13.14
CA GLU A 79 -8.53 -18.16 12.64
C GLU A 79 -7.43 -17.94 11.61
N ARG A 80 -7.58 -16.91 10.78
CA ARG A 80 -6.61 -16.60 9.73
C ARG A 80 -6.47 -15.09 9.55
N LEU A 81 -5.23 -14.64 9.45
CA LEU A 81 -4.88 -13.29 8.94
C LEU A 81 -4.31 -13.44 7.53
N GLU A 82 -4.77 -12.59 6.65
CA GLU A 82 -4.23 -12.45 5.30
C GLU A 82 -4.00 -10.98 4.97
N VAL A 83 -2.82 -10.65 4.46
CA VAL A 83 -2.50 -9.34 3.87
C VAL A 83 -2.14 -9.56 2.42
N ASP A 84 -2.83 -8.87 1.53
CA ASP A 84 -2.76 -9.03 0.08
C ASP A 84 -2.44 -7.70 -0.60
N LEU A 85 -1.44 -7.71 -1.49
CA LEU A 85 -1.23 -6.67 -2.48
C LEU A 85 -1.83 -7.12 -3.81
N ALA A 86 -2.71 -6.33 -4.35
CA ALA A 86 -3.40 -6.66 -5.59
C ALA A 86 -3.48 -5.46 -6.54
N LYS A 87 -3.75 -5.77 -7.79
CA LYS A 87 -3.86 -4.78 -8.88
C LYS A 87 -2.52 -4.11 -9.20
N GLY A 88 -2.56 -3.11 -10.09
CA GLY A 88 -1.40 -2.28 -10.40
C GLY A 88 -0.29 -2.98 -11.18
N PHE A 89 0.89 -2.41 -11.10
CA PHE A 89 2.11 -2.85 -11.79
C PHE A 89 3.34 -2.54 -10.94
N GLY A 90 4.48 -3.13 -11.28
CA GLY A 90 5.78 -2.91 -10.62
C GLY A 90 6.16 -4.06 -9.69
N GLU A 91 7.05 -3.80 -8.75
CA GLU A 91 7.58 -4.81 -7.83
C GLU A 91 7.74 -4.23 -6.42
N ALA A 92 7.24 -4.96 -5.44
CA ALA A 92 7.31 -4.59 -4.04
C ALA A 92 7.33 -5.85 -3.18
N SER A 93 7.89 -5.75 -1.98
CA SER A 93 7.91 -6.82 -0.99
C SER A 93 7.12 -6.45 0.26
N LEU A 94 6.45 -7.44 0.84
CA LEU A 94 5.73 -7.31 2.11
C LEU A 94 6.49 -7.98 3.24
N PHE A 95 6.65 -7.27 4.35
CA PHE A 95 7.19 -7.79 5.61
C PHE A 95 6.17 -7.60 6.72
N MET A 96 6.03 -8.56 7.62
CA MET A 96 5.11 -8.46 8.76
C MET A 96 5.76 -8.87 10.06
N LYS A 97 5.39 -8.17 11.13
CA LYS A 97 5.81 -8.48 12.51
C LYS A 97 4.74 -8.02 13.52
N ILE A 98 4.59 -8.78 14.60
CA ILE A 98 3.67 -8.42 15.69
C ILE A 98 4.35 -7.46 16.68
N GLU A 99 3.60 -6.49 17.21
CA GLU A 99 3.96 -5.53 18.27
C GLU A 99 5.13 -4.59 17.96
N GLN A 100 5.86 -4.84 16.90
CA GLN A 100 7.00 -4.04 16.47
C GLN A 100 6.96 -3.85 14.95
N ALA A 101 7.37 -2.69 14.49
CA ALA A 101 7.52 -2.46 13.07
C ALA A 101 8.62 -3.38 12.49
N PRO A 102 8.33 -4.12 11.40
CA PRO A 102 9.34 -4.90 10.71
C PRO A 102 10.36 -3.99 10.02
N THR A 103 11.52 -4.55 9.77
CA THR A 103 12.50 -4.00 8.83
C THR A 103 12.78 -5.06 7.76
N THR A 104 13.52 -4.71 6.72
CA THR A 104 13.93 -5.66 5.66
C THR A 104 14.88 -6.76 6.16
N SER A 105 15.41 -6.63 7.38
CA SER A 105 16.28 -7.60 8.03
C SER A 105 15.73 -8.19 9.34
N ASP A 106 14.63 -7.65 9.87
CA ASP A 106 13.99 -8.12 11.10
C ASP A 106 12.46 -8.17 10.94
N PHE A 107 11.94 -9.33 10.61
CA PHE A 107 10.53 -9.59 10.33
C PHE A 107 10.15 -11.02 10.78
N THR A 108 8.84 -11.27 10.89
CA THR A 108 8.30 -12.62 11.14
C THR A 108 7.89 -13.31 9.84
N TYR A 109 7.26 -12.56 8.94
CA TYR A 109 6.80 -13.06 7.64
C TYR A 109 7.27 -12.13 6.52
N LEU A 110 7.55 -12.73 5.37
CA LEU A 110 7.97 -12.08 4.13
C LEU A 110 7.21 -12.67 2.96
N SER A 111 6.76 -11.82 2.05
CA SER A 111 6.41 -12.17 0.67
C SER A 111 7.17 -11.24 -0.27
N SER A 112 7.84 -11.84 -1.24
CA SER A 112 8.70 -11.17 -2.22
C SER A 112 8.64 -11.96 -3.53
N SER A 113 7.46 -11.92 -4.16
CA SER A 113 7.21 -12.59 -5.44
C SER A 113 7.40 -11.59 -6.59
N PRO A 114 7.88 -12.02 -7.76
CA PRO A 114 7.97 -11.11 -8.90
C PRO A 114 6.61 -10.50 -9.26
N GLY A 115 6.55 -9.17 -9.38
CA GLY A 115 5.34 -8.42 -9.70
C GLY A 115 4.77 -7.65 -8.51
N ALA A 116 3.64 -7.00 -8.73
CA ALA A 116 2.98 -6.15 -7.72
C ALA A 116 1.99 -6.91 -6.81
N GLY A 117 1.87 -8.23 -6.98
CA GLY A 117 0.90 -9.06 -6.26
C GLY A 117 1.56 -9.95 -5.21
N ASP A 118 1.80 -9.43 -4.01
CA ASP A 118 2.33 -10.17 -2.88
C ASP A 118 1.27 -10.48 -1.84
N LYS A 119 1.40 -11.63 -1.19
CA LYS A 119 0.44 -12.09 -0.20
C LYS A 119 1.14 -12.78 0.96
N ILE A 120 0.77 -12.39 2.19
CA ILE A 120 1.10 -13.09 3.42
C ILE A 120 -0.19 -13.56 4.05
N GLY A 121 -0.32 -14.86 4.26
CA GLY A 121 -1.48 -15.45 4.92
C GLY A 121 -1.06 -16.60 5.83
N PHE A 122 -1.57 -16.63 7.06
CA PHE A 122 -1.27 -17.69 8.04
C PHE A 122 -2.42 -17.88 9.02
N ASN A 123 -2.50 -19.08 9.58
CA ASN A 123 -3.54 -19.47 10.53
C ASN A 123 -3.11 -19.18 11.96
N ASP A 124 -4.10 -19.11 12.86
CA ASP A 124 -3.95 -18.89 14.31
C ASP A 124 -3.01 -17.70 14.62
N PRO A 125 -3.26 -16.50 14.03
CA PRO A 125 -2.44 -15.33 14.33
C PRO A 125 -2.52 -14.99 15.83
N THR A 126 -1.40 -14.60 16.41
CA THR A 126 -1.39 -14.03 17.76
C THR A 126 -2.23 -12.75 17.76
N PRO A 127 -3.22 -12.61 18.66
CA PRO A 127 -3.98 -11.37 18.79
C PRO A 127 -3.07 -10.19 19.17
N GLY A 128 -3.37 -9.01 18.63
CA GLY A 128 -2.58 -7.79 18.89
C GLY A 128 -2.30 -6.99 17.63
N MET A 129 -1.46 -5.99 17.77
CA MET A 129 -1.12 -5.09 16.66
C MET A 129 -0.05 -5.72 15.76
N TRP A 130 -0.41 -5.96 14.51
CA TRP A 130 0.51 -6.39 13.46
C TRP A 130 0.92 -5.21 12.61
N TYR A 131 2.23 -5.05 12.45
CA TYR A 131 2.81 -4.05 11.56
C TYR A 131 3.22 -4.69 10.24
N ILE A 132 3.03 -3.94 9.17
CA ILE A 132 3.29 -4.35 7.80
C ILE A 132 4.20 -3.30 7.19
N LEU A 133 5.31 -3.71 6.60
CA LEU A 133 6.17 -2.88 5.78
C LEU A 133 6.00 -3.28 4.33
N LEU A 134 5.71 -2.31 3.48
CA LEU A 134 5.80 -2.40 2.04
C LEU A 134 7.09 -1.73 1.60
N GLU A 135 8.03 -2.51 1.06
CA GLU A 135 9.24 -2.01 0.42
C GLU A 135 9.07 -2.06 -1.10
N THR A 136 9.30 -0.93 -1.75
CA THR A 136 9.27 -0.84 -3.20
C THR A 136 10.63 -1.26 -3.77
N GLU A 137 10.67 -2.33 -4.56
CA GLU A 137 11.89 -2.80 -5.22
C GLU A 137 12.08 -2.21 -6.62
N GLN A 138 11.00 -1.83 -7.26
CA GLN A 138 10.97 -1.10 -8.52
C GLN A 138 9.77 -0.16 -8.53
N VAL A 139 9.79 0.83 -9.42
CA VAL A 139 8.63 1.73 -9.56
C VAL A 139 7.34 0.92 -9.69
N PHE A 140 6.40 1.13 -8.77
CA PHE A 140 5.09 0.51 -8.79
C PHE A 140 3.97 1.54 -8.72
N GLY A 141 2.77 1.14 -9.15
CA GLY A 141 1.63 2.05 -9.10
C GLY A 141 0.28 1.35 -9.24
N SER A 142 -0.74 2.04 -8.77
CA SER A 142 -2.13 1.57 -8.76
C SER A 142 -2.35 0.27 -7.97
N VAL A 143 -1.49 0.00 -6.98
CA VAL A 143 -1.57 -1.18 -6.12
C VAL A 143 -2.53 -0.91 -4.97
N MET A 144 -3.30 -1.92 -4.60
CA MET A 144 -4.18 -1.89 -3.43
C MET A 144 -3.63 -2.85 -2.37
N ILE A 145 -3.68 -2.44 -1.11
CA ILE A 145 -3.38 -3.32 0.03
C ILE A 145 -4.66 -3.62 0.79
N THR A 146 -4.84 -4.87 1.20
CA THR A 146 -5.99 -5.31 2.01
C THR A 146 -5.49 -6.21 3.13
N ALA A 147 -5.93 -5.97 4.35
CA ALA A 147 -5.83 -6.94 5.45
C ALA A 147 -7.20 -7.57 5.67
N SER A 148 -7.29 -8.88 5.77
CA SER A 148 -8.53 -9.60 5.99
C SER A 148 -8.38 -10.66 7.06
N PHE A 149 -9.48 -10.94 7.77
CA PHE A 149 -9.58 -11.95 8.81
C PHE A 149 -10.59 -13.01 8.43
N GLU A 150 -10.29 -14.23 8.82
CA GLU A 150 -11.28 -15.30 8.91
C GLU A 150 -11.51 -15.59 10.38
N ASP A 151 -12.75 -15.58 10.82
CA ASP A 151 -13.13 -15.88 12.18
C ASP A 151 -13.27 -17.38 12.37
N ARG A 152 -12.94 -17.86 13.57
CA ARG A 152 -13.16 -19.25 13.92
C ARG A 152 -14.65 -19.51 14.14
N TYR A 153 -15.30 -20.20 13.18
CA TYR A 153 -16.66 -20.67 13.35
C TYR A 153 -16.68 -21.92 14.23
N VAL A 154 -17.38 -21.83 15.35
CA VAL A 154 -17.74 -23.02 16.14
C VAL A 154 -19.13 -23.49 15.72
N TRP A 155 -19.24 -24.70 15.21
CA TRP A 155 -20.50 -25.30 14.84
C TRP A 155 -21.26 -25.74 16.08
N SER A 156 -22.53 -25.35 16.20
CA SER A 156 -23.41 -25.92 17.21
C SER A 156 -23.67 -27.42 16.93
N TYR A 157 -24.13 -28.13 17.95
CA TYR A 157 -24.48 -29.55 17.82
C TYR A 157 -25.58 -29.82 16.75
N ASP A 158 -26.38 -28.82 16.44
CA ASP A 158 -27.43 -28.89 15.41
C ASP A 158 -26.97 -28.49 14.01
N GLY A 159 -25.67 -28.20 13.83
CA GLY A 159 -25.06 -27.84 12.56
C GLY A 159 -25.21 -26.36 12.19
N THR A 160 -25.65 -25.50 13.11
CA THR A 160 -25.65 -24.05 12.89
C THR A 160 -24.32 -23.44 13.32
N PRO A 161 -23.76 -22.48 12.54
CA PRO A 161 -22.57 -21.78 12.99
C PRO A 161 -22.88 -20.90 14.20
N ILE A 162 -22.06 -21.00 15.24
CA ILE A 162 -22.09 -20.09 16.37
C ILE A 162 -20.95 -19.09 16.19
N GLU A 163 -21.29 -17.82 16.03
CA GLU A 163 -20.28 -16.77 16.18
C GLU A 163 -19.83 -16.73 17.65
N MET A 164 -18.54 -16.94 17.89
CA MET A 164 -17.97 -16.72 19.20
C MET A 164 -17.87 -15.20 19.38
N PHE A 165 -18.90 -14.60 19.98
CA PHE A 165 -18.77 -13.26 20.52
C PHE A 165 -17.71 -13.30 21.59
N ASN A 166 -16.58 -12.64 21.38
CA ASN A 166 -15.62 -12.34 22.42
C ASN A 166 -16.35 -11.45 23.41
N GLY A 167 -16.70 -12.04 24.57
CA GLY A 167 -17.46 -11.35 25.59
C GLY A 167 -16.77 -10.06 26.02
N GLU A 168 -17.52 -8.98 25.90
CA GLU A 168 -17.31 -7.84 26.76
C GLU A 168 -17.71 -8.29 28.19
N GLU A 169 -16.74 -8.36 29.09
CA GLU A 169 -16.95 -8.19 30.53
C GLU A 169 -16.57 -6.79 30.95
#